data_4bfc2ccf8d1bd7d15717d9964e70e655
#
_entry.id   4bfc2ccf8d1bd7d15717d9964e70e655
#
_cell.length_a   1.000
_cell.length_b   1.000
_cell.length_c   1.000
_cell.angle_alpha   90.00
_cell.angle_beta   90.00
_cell.angle_gamma   90.00
#
_symmetry.space_group_name_H-M   'P 1'
#
loop_
_entity.id
_entity.type
_entity.pdbx_description
1 polymer ?
#
loop_
_entity_poly.entity_id
_entity_poly.type
_entity_poly.pdbx_seq_one_letter_code
_entity_poly.pdbx_strand_id
1 'polypeptide(L)'
;STPIKSSAASDVYKRQVVVLFLCAGILTPKEMLEGFSNKGMMTVAMLFLVSEGIRQSGALGQVIKKLLPQGKTTVFKAQFRMLPTIAFISAFLNNTPVVVIFAPIIKRWAESVKLPATKFLIPLSYVTILGGICTLIGTSTNLVVHGMILEAGYEGFTMFELGKVGIFVAIAGILYLFAFSSRLLPDVRTDAVKLDEEPEEHGDLHLSLIHISEPTRRVVI
;
A
#
# COMPACT_ATOMS: atom_id res chain seq x y z
N SER A 1 14.61 5.42 9.69
CA SER A 1 13.87 5.04 10.93
C SER A 1 12.71 5.97 11.31
N THR A 2 12.32 6.94 10.47
CA THR A 2 11.33 7.97 10.81
C THR A 2 9.88 7.69 10.37
N PRO A 3 9.55 6.88 9.35
CA PRO A 3 8.17 6.75 8.87
C PRO A 3 7.21 6.03 9.83
N ILE A 4 7.69 5.03 10.56
CA ILE A 4 6.84 4.23 11.47
C ILE A 4 6.44 5.03 12.70
N LYS A 5 7.32 5.89 13.22
CA LYS A 5 7.03 6.76 14.37
C LYS A 5 5.99 7.82 14.04
N SER A 6 5.99 8.37 12.82
CA SER A 6 5.01 9.38 12.40
C SER A 6 3.61 8.80 12.22
N SER A 7 3.48 7.57 11.70
CA SER A 7 2.19 6.89 11.56
C SER A 7 1.57 6.58 12.92
N ALA A 8 2.33 5.98 13.84
CA ALA A 8 1.86 5.69 15.19
C ALA A 8 1.46 6.96 15.95
N ALA A 9 2.23 8.04 15.82
CA ALA A 9 1.90 9.34 16.41
C ALA A 9 0.57 9.89 15.87
N SER A 10 0.32 9.79 14.56
CA SER A 10 -0.93 10.22 13.94
C SER A 10 -2.15 9.50 14.52
N ASP A 11 -2.04 8.18 14.73
CA ASP A 11 -3.15 7.40 15.29
C ASP A 11 -3.39 7.70 16.77
N VAL A 12 -2.33 7.99 17.53
CA VAL A 12 -2.45 8.44 18.92
C VAL A 12 -3.16 9.79 18.99
N TYR A 13 -2.79 10.77 18.15
CA TYR A 13 -3.46 12.08 18.11
C TYR A 13 -4.95 11.97 17.75
N LYS A 14 -5.30 11.14 16.77
CA LYS A 14 -6.71 10.91 16.41
C LYS A 14 -7.51 10.36 17.58
N ARG A 15 -6.97 9.38 18.30
CA ARG A 15 -7.61 8.83 19.51
C ARG A 15 -7.74 9.88 20.62
N GLN A 16 -6.71 10.69 20.85
CA GLN A 16 -6.77 11.80 21.83
C GLN A 16 -7.87 12.80 21.48
N VAL A 17 -8.05 13.18 20.23
CA VAL A 17 -9.13 14.08 19.78
C VAL A 17 -10.50 13.48 20.09
N VAL A 18 -10.69 12.18 19.82
CA VAL A 18 -11.96 11.49 20.14
C VAL A 18 -12.22 11.50 21.64
N VAL A 19 -11.21 11.23 22.47
CA VAL A 19 -11.33 11.27 23.93
C VAL A 19 -11.66 12.68 24.42
N LEU A 20 -11.02 13.70 23.86
CA LEU A 20 -11.31 15.10 24.21
C LEU A 20 -12.75 15.47 23.85
N PHE A 21 -13.28 15.03 22.72
CA PHE A 21 -14.66 15.30 22.33
C PHE A 21 -15.67 14.57 23.22
N LEU A 22 -15.35 13.35 23.68
CA LEU A 22 -16.15 12.66 24.69
C LEU A 22 -16.16 13.42 26.02
N CYS A 23 -14.99 13.86 26.52
CA CYS A 23 -14.86 14.60 27.76
C CYS A 23 -15.53 15.97 27.69
N ALA A 24 -15.50 16.60 26.52
CA ALA A 24 -16.17 17.90 26.29
C ALA A 24 -17.69 17.78 26.08
N GLY A 25 -18.24 16.56 26.05
CA GLY A 25 -19.67 16.34 25.81
C GLY A 25 -20.14 16.63 24.38
N ILE A 26 -19.19 16.78 23.42
CA ILE A 26 -19.48 17.01 22.00
C ILE A 26 -19.91 15.70 21.32
N LEU A 27 -19.29 14.58 21.72
CA LEU A 27 -19.63 13.22 21.28
C LEU A 27 -20.21 12.43 22.44
N THR A 28 -21.26 11.67 22.16
CA THR A 28 -21.75 10.66 23.08
C THR A 28 -20.97 9.34 22.88
N PRO A 29 -20.88 8.48 23.91
CA PRO A 29 -20.27 7.15 23.76
C PRO A 29 -20.93 6.31 22.65
N LYS A 30 -22.23 6.51 22.40
CA LYS A 30 -22.98 5.84 21.35
C LYS A 30 -22.50 6.28 19.96
N GLU A 31 -22.41 7.56 19.71
CA GLU A 31 -21.92 8.12 18.43
C GLU A 31 -20.47 7.70 18.15
N MET A 32 -19.63 7.66 19.18
CA MET A 32 -18.27 7.15 19.02
C MET A 32 -18.25 5.69 18.55
N LEU A 33 -19.13 4.85 19.11
CA LEU A 33 -19.21 3.42 18.78
C LEU A 33 -19.92 3.15 17.45
N GLU A 34 -20.82 4.02 17.01
CA GLU A 34 -21.50 3.91 15.71
C GLU A 34 -20.51 3.85 14.54
N GLY A 35 -19.39 4.58 14.61
CA GLY A 35 -18.33 4.49 13.62
C GLY A 35 -17.75 3.07 13.44
N PHE A 36 -17.71 2.26 14.50
CA PHE A 36 -17.27 0.87 14.41
C PHE A 36 -18.33 -0.07 13.82
N SER A 37 -19.60 0.31 13.91
CA SER A 37 -20.73 -0.45 13.34
C SER A 37 -21.02 -0.11 11.88
N ASN A 38 -20.32 0.84 11.30
CA ASN A 38 -20.46 1.23 9.91
C ASN A 38 -20.14 0.04 8.99
N LYS A 39 -21.05 -0.26 8.05
CA LYS A 39 -20.92 -1.38 7.12
C LYS A 39 -19.65 -1.29 6.28
N GLY A 40 -19.26 -0.08 5.86
CA GLY A 40 -18.02 0.15 5.12
C GLY A 40 -16.78 -0.21 5.94
N MET A 41 -16.72 0.22 7.21
CA MET A 41 -15.61 -0.09 8.11
C MET A 41 -15.50 -1.59 8.40
N MET A 42 -16.61 -2.28 8.63
CA MET A 42 -16.63 -3.73 8.82
C MET A 42 -16.17 -4.46 7.55
N THR A 43 -16.59 -4.00 6.39
CA THR A 43 -16.12 -4.56 5.10
C THR A 43 -14.60 -4.36 4.93
N VAL A 44 -14.07 -3.18 5.26
CA VAL A 44 -12.61 -2.93 5.25
C VAL A 44 -11.89 -3.91 6.16
N ALA A 45 -12.35 -4.10 7.39
CA ALA A 45 -11.74 -5.02 8.34
C ALA A 45 -11.71 -6.46 7.81
N MET A 46 -12.81 -6.95 7.24
CA MET A 46 -12.87 -8.28 6.62
C MET A 46 -11.97 -8.41 5.39
N LEU A 47 -11.89 -7.37 4.55
CA LEU A 47 -10.99 -7.37 3.40
C LEU A 47 -9.52 -7.38 3.81
N PHE A 48 -9.14 -6.76 4.94
CA PHE A 48 -7.79 -6.90 5.47
C PHE A 48 -7.46 -8.34 5.86
N LEU A 49 -8.39 -9.05 6.51
CA LEU A 49 -8.20 -10.47 6.84
C LEU A 49 -8.04 -11.34 5.59
N VAL A 50 -8.90 -11.14 4.58
CA VAL A 50 -8.80 -11.85 3.30
C VAL A 50 -7.47 -11.54 2.61
N SER A 51 -7.06 -10.27 2.57
CA SER A 51 -5.81 -9.84 1.97
C SER A 51 -4.59 -10.46 2.66
N GLU A 52 -4.65 -10.59 3.99
CA GLU A 52 -3.59 -11.26 4.76
C GLU A 52 -3.53 -12.76 4.43
N GLY A 53 -4.66 -13.44 4.28
CA GLY A 53 -4.72 -14.82 3.82
C GLY A 53 -4.11 -14.99 2.42
N ILE A 54 -4.42 -14.09 1.49
CA ILE A 54 -3.83 -14.09 0.14
C ILE A 54 -2.31 -13.85 0.20
N ARG A 55 -1.86 -12.94 1.06
CA ARG A 55 -0.44 -12.67 1.29
C ARG A 55 0.30 -13.92 1.79
N GLN A 56 -0.26 -14.61 2.77
CA GLN A 56 0.34 -15.82 3.35
C GLN A 56 0.37 -16.99 2.37
N SER A 57 -0.60 -17.10 1.47
CA SER A 57 -0.61 -18.14 0.43
C SER A 57 0.56 -18.04 -0.56
N GLY A 58 1.20 -16.87 -0.68
CA GLY A 58 2.28 -16.62 -1.64
C GLY A 58 1.85 -16.58 -3.10
N ALA A 59 0.55 -16.70 -3.40
CA ALA A 59 0.01 -16.73 -4.75
C ALA A 59 0.39 -15.46 -5.56
N LEU A 60 0.26 -14.29 -4.95
CA LEU A 60 0.65 -13.01 -5.59
C LEU A 60 2.13 -12.95 -5.95
N GLY A 61 2.99 -13.50 -5.07
CA GLY A 61 4.43 -13.59 -5.34
C GLY A 61 4.76 -14.47 -6.55
N GLN A 62 4.00 -15.54 -6.77
CA GLN A 62 4.17 -16.40 -7.95
C GLN A 62 3.70 -15.69 -9.22
N VAL A 63 2.59 -14.97 -9.16
CA VAL A 63 2.06 -14.19 -10.30
C VAL A 63 3.08 -13.16 -10.75
N ILE A 64 3.61 -12.34 -9.83
CA ILE A 64 4.57 -11.29 -10.19
C ILE A 64 5.88 -11.88 -10.72
N LYS A 65 6.38 -12.99 -10.15
CA LYS A 65 7.60 -13.65 -10.65
C LYS A 65 7.44 -14.14 -12.10
N LYS A 66 6.27 -14.67 -12.47
CA LYS A 66 5.97 -15.06 -13.87
C LYS A 66 5.86 -13.86 -14.81
N LEU A 67 5.45 -12.71 -14.27
CA LEU A 67 5.27 -11.48 -15.05
C LEU A 67 6.59 -10.78 -15.36
N LEU A 68 7.53 -10.84 -14.43
CA LEU A 68 8.83 -10.20 -14.54
C LEU A 68 9.68 -10.90 -15.62
N PRO A 69 10.18 -10.17 -16.63
CA PRO A 69 10.99 -10.76 -17.69
C PRO A 69 12.30 -11.31 -17.13
N GLN A 70 12.67 -12.50 -17.59
CA GLN A 70 13.95 -13.12 -17.24
C GLN A 70 15.00 -12.71 -18.27
N GLY A 71 16.16 -12.21 -17.83
CA GLY A 71 17.27 -11.81 -18.68
C GLY A 71 17.32 -10.31 -19.02
N LYS A 72 18.13 -9.95 -20.04
CA LYS A 72 18.32 -8.56 -20.44
C LYS A 72 17.00 -7.94 -20.94
N THR A 73 16.53 -6.91 -20.24
CA THR A 73 15.30 -6.20 -20.57
C THR A 73 15.50 -4.70 -20.42
N THR A 74 14.62 -3.91 -21.02
CA THR A 74 14.60 -2.47 -20.87
C THR A 74 13.54 -2.06 -19.84
N VAL A 75 13.75 -0.90 -19.20
CA VAL A 75 12.80 -0.35 -18.23
C VAL A 75 11.39 -0.29 -18.81
N PHE A 76 11.26 0.21 -20.05
CA PHE A 76 9.98 0.35 -20.72
C PHE A 76 9.25 -0.98 -20.92
N LYS A 77 9.95 -2.02 -21.42
CA LYS A 77 9.33 -3.35 -21.63
C LYS A 77 8.86 -3.99 -20.33
N ALA A 78 9.66 -3.83 -19.28
CA ALA A 78 9.31 -4.35 -17.97
C ALA A 78 8.10 -3.62 -17.38
N GLN A 79 8.08 -2.30 -17.43
CA GLN A 79 6.95 -1.49 -16.97
C GLN A 79 5.68 -1.79 -17.75
N PHE A 80 5.76 -1.89 -19.09
CA PHE A 80 4.60 -2.16 -19.94
C PHE A 80 3.89 -3.46 -19.57
N ARG A 81 4.64 -4.48 -19.16
CA ARG A 81 4.07 -5.75 -18.73
C ARG A 81 3.59 -5.73 -17.27
N MET A 82 4.32 -5.03 -16.42
CA MET A 82 4.11 -5.03 -14.99
C MET A 82 2.96 -4.10 -14.54
N LEU A 83 2.94 -2.85 -15.00
CA LEU A 83 2.04 -1.84 -14.49
C LEU A 83 0.55 -2.16 -14.73
N PRO A 84 0.10 -2.57 -15.94
CA PRO A 84 -1.31 -2.90 -16.14
C PRO A 84 -1.77 -4.09 -15.30
N THR A 85 -0.91 -5.09 -15.13
CA THR A 85 -1.25 -6.26 -14.31
C THR A 85 -1.37 -5.91 -12.84
N ILE A 86 -0.48 -5.06 -12.33
CA ILE A 86 -0.57 -4.59 -10.95
C ILE A 86 -1.82 -3.73 -10.74
N ALA A 87 -2.15 -2.84 -11.69
CA ALA A 87 -3.39 -2.08 -11.64
C ALA A 87 -4.61 -3.00 -11.56
N PHE A 88 -4.66 -4.03 -12.38
CA PHE A 88 -5.74 -5.00 -12.38
C PHE A 88 -5.85 -5.74 -11.05
N ILE A 89 -4.73 -6.21 -10.48
CA ILE A 89 -4.72 -6.89 -9.18
C ILE A 89 -5.17 -5.91 -8.08
N SER A 90 -4.69 -4.67 -8.11
CA SER A 90 -5.04 -3.66 -7.11
C SER A 90 -6.49 -3.19 -7.20
N ALA A 91 -7.17 -3.38 -8.32
CA ALA A 91 -8.60 -3.12 -8.43
C ALA A 91 -9.43 -4.04 -7.51
N PHE A 92 -8.94 -5.24 -7.19
CA PHE A 92 -9.63 -6.22 -6.36
C PHE A 92 -8.99 -6.45 -4.99
N LEU A 93 -7.78 -5.97 -4.79
CA LEU A 93 -7.06 -6.06 -3.53
C LEU A 93 -6.70 -4.66 -3.04
N ASN A 94 -6.79 -4.46 -1.73
CA ASN A 94 -6.40 -3.19 -1.15
C ASN A 94 -4.93 -2.83 -1.51
N ASN A 95 -4.65 -1.55 -1.74
CA ASN A 95 -3.35 -1.03 -2.18
C ASN A 95 -2.20 -1.46 -1.27
N THR A 96 -2.39 -1.42 0.05
CA THR A 96 -1.33 -1.70 1.02
C THR A 96 -0.75 -3.12 0.90
N PRO A 97 -1.54 -4.21 0.93
CA PRO A 97 -1.03 -5.56 0.70
C PRO A 97 -0.31 -5.73 -0.64
N VAL A 98 -0.83 -5.11 -1.71
CA VAL A 98 -0.23 -5.18 -3.04
C VAL A 98 1.18 -4.59 -3.03
N VAL A 99 1.34 -3.38 -2.49
CA VAL A 99 2.65 -2.71 -2.42
C VAL A 99 3.62 -3.49 -1.52
N VAL A 100 3.17 -3.92 -0.34
CA VAL A 100 4.02 -4.65 0.63
C VAL A 100 4.55 -5.97 0.04
N ILE A 101 3.75 -6.67 -0.76
CA ILE A 101 4.17 -7.93 -1.40
C ILE A 101 5.07 -7.67 -2.61
N PHE A 102 4.69 -6.72 -3.46
CA PHE A 102 5.36 -6.55 -4.75
C PHE A 102 6.64 -5.74 -4.65
N ALA A 103 6.73 -4.75 -3.75
CA ALA A 103 7.91 -3.90 -3.65
C ALA A 103 9.21 -4.68 -3.40
N PRO A 104 9.32 -5.60 -2.41
CA PRO A 104 10.54 -6.36 -2.20
C PRO A 104 10.87 -7.30 -3.37
N ILE A 105 9.87 -7.89 -4.02
CA ILE A 105 10.08 -8.78 -5.17
C ILE A 105 10.62 -8.01 -6.36
N ILE A 106 10.00 -6.86 -6.66
CA ILE A 106 10.39 -5.99 -7.78
C ILE A 106 11.79 -5.40 -7.53
N LYS A 107 12.09 -4.99 -6.28
CA LYS A 107 13.41 -4.49 -5.91
C LYS A 107 14.49 -5.54 -6.21
N ARG A 108 14.36 -6.74 -5.67
CA ARG A 108 15.30 -7.85 -5.89
C ARG A 108 15.44 -8.21 -7.38
N TRP A 109 14.34 -8.20 -8.12
CA TRP A 109 14.36 -8.45 -9.55
C TRP A 109 15.11 -7.33 -10.30
N ALA A 110 14.82 -6.06 -10.03
CA ALA A 110 15.49 -4.93 -10.67
C ALA A 110 17.02 -4.98 -10.43
N GLU A 111 17.44 -5.31 -9.21
CA GLU A 111 18.83 -5.53 -8.84
C GLU A 111 19.46 -6.68 -9.65
N SER A 112 18.75 -7.81 -9.80
CA SER A 112 19.24 -8.97 -10.55
C SER A 112 19.46 -8.69 -12.04
N VAL A 113 18.66 -7.81 -12.64
CA VAL A 113 18.79 -7.39 -14.06
C VAL A 113 19.59 -6.09 -14.20
N LYS A 114 20.19 -5.57 -13.12
CA LYS A 114 21.01 -4.34 -13.07
C LYS A 114 20.25 -3.09 -13.54
N LEU A 115 18.95 -3.02 -13.28
CA LEU A 115 18.12 -1.85 -13.52
C LEU A 115 17.88 -1.07 -12.22
N PRO A 116 17.73 0.28 -12.29
CA PRO A 116 17.46 1.09 -11.12
C PRO A 116 16.07 0.77 -10.54
N ALA A 117 16.03 0.36 -9.27
CA ALA A 117 14.80 -0.03 -8.59
C ALA A 117 13.78 1.12 -8.46
N THR A 118 14.27 2.36 -8.37
CA THR A 118 13.44 3.58 -8.29
C THR A 118 12.48 3.72 -9.47
N LYS A 119 12.91 3.31 -10.67
CA LYS A 119 12.08 3.33 -11.90
C LYS A 119 10.92 2.33 -11.87
N PHE A 120 10.86 1.44 -10.89
CA PHE A 120 9.80 0.46 -10.74
C PHE A 120 8.98 0.66 -9.46
N LEU A 121 9.63 1.03 -8.35
CA LEU A 121 8.96 1.15 -7.05
C LEU A 121 8.04 2.36 -6.98
N ILE A 122 8.46 3.50 -7.54
CA ILE A 122 7.61 4.70 -7.58
C ILE A 122 6.39 4.48 -8.49
N PRO A 123 6.54 4.02 -9.76
CA PRO A 123 5.39 3.65 -10.58
C PRO A 123 4.51 2.56 -9.98
N LEU A 124 5.06 1.59 -9.23
CA LEU A 124 4.29 0.60 -8.50
C LEU A 124 3.30 1.26 -7.55
N SER A 125 3.75 2.22 -6.75
CA SER A 125 2.89 2.91 -5.79
C SER A 125 1.75 3.67 -6.48
N TYR A 126 2.06 4.41 -7.56
CA TYR A 126 1.03 5.13 -8.31
C TYR A 126 0.03 4.20 -9.01
N VAL A 127 0.52 3.13 -9.63
CA VAL A 127 -0.36 2.22 -10.36
C VAL A 127 -1.28 1.42 -9.46
N THR A 128 -0.87 1.12 -8.23
CA THR A 128 -1.76 0.49 -7.25
C THR A 128 -2.90 1.42 -6.85
N ILE A 129 -2.63 2.71 -6.67
CA ILE A 129 -3.68 3.71 -6.40
C ILE A 129 -4.63 3.82 -7.59
N LEU A 130 -4.08 3.93 -8.82
CA LEU A 130 -4.88 4.02 -10.04
C LEU A 130 -5.76 2.78 -10.27
N GLY A 131 -5.27 1.59 -9.94
CA GLY A 131 -6.07 0.36 -9.94
C GLY A 131 -7.16 0.38 -8.86
N GLY A 132 -6.78 0.80 -7.65
CA GLY A 132 -7.68 0.84 -6.50
C GLY A 132 -8.93 1.72 -6.67
N ILE A 133 -8.86 2.77 -7.47
CA ILE A 133 -10.03 3.64 -7.74
C ILE A 133 -11.02 3.05 -8.76
N CYS A 134 -10.68 1.95 -9.42
CA CYS A 134 -11.53 1.36 -10.46
C CYS A 134 -12.69 0.54 -9.90
N THR A 135 -12.63 0.09 -8.66
CA THR A 135 -13.68 -0.71 -8.03
C THR A 135 -13.98 -0.23 -6.61
N LEU A 136 -15.12 -0.65 -6.09
CA LEU A 136 -15.53 -0.31 -4.73
C LEU A 136 -14.56 -0.89 -3.67
N ILE A 137 -14.04 -2.09 -3.88
CA ILE A 137 -13.18 -2.81 -2.91
C ILE A 137 -11.68 -2.54 -3.08
N GLY A 138 -11.27 -1.89 -4.16
CA GLY A 138 -9.86 -1.67 -4.48
C GLY A 138 -9.14 -0.73 -3.50
N THR A 139 -9.88 0.16 -2.83
CA THR A 139 -9.32 0.99 -1.76
C THR A 139 -10.30 1.17 -0.61
N SER A 140 -9.77 1.25 0.62
CA SER A 140 -10.57 1.47 1.82
C SER A 140 -11.35 2.78 1.80
N THR A 141 -10.84 3.82 1.17
CA THR A 141 -11.52 5.12 1.06
C THR A 141 -12.88 4.97 0.36
N ASN A 142 -12.96 4.22 -0.74
CA ASN A 142 -14.20 3.99 -1.47
C ASN A 142 -15.26 3.31 -0.59
N LEU A 143 -14.83 2.32 0.22
CA LEU A 143 -15.72 1.61 1.14
C LEU A 143 -16.22 2.47 2.28
N VAL A 144 -15.36 3.33 2.83
CA VAL A 144 -15.76 4.28 3.88
C VAL A 144 -16.78 5.26 3.34
N VAL A 145 -16.52 5.88 2.18
CA VAL A 145 -17.46 6.81 1.54
C VAL A 145 -18.78 6.11 1.20
N HIS A 146 -18.72 4.89 0.67
CA HIS A 146 -19.92 4.08 0.42
C HIS A 146 -20.73 3.84 1.70
N GLY A 147 -20.08 3.50 2.81
CA GLY A 147 -20.73 3.32 4.10
C GLY A 147 -21.41 4.61 4.59
N MET A 148 -20.75 5.74 4.47
CA MET A 148 -21.33 7.06 4.85
C MET A 148 -22.54 7.44 3.99
N ILE A 149 -22.51 7.12 2.71
CA ILE A 149 -23.64 7.38 1.79
C ILE A 149 -24.86 6.55 2.20
N LEU A 150 -24.65 5.26 2.55
CA LEU A 150 -25.71 4.38 3.06
C LEU A 150 -26.31 4.88 4.38
N GLU A 151 -25.47 5.37 5.30
CA GLU A 151 -25.92 5.96 6.57
C GLU A 151 -26.72 7.25 6.38
N ALA A 152 -26.39 8.03 5.34
CA ALA A 152 -27.13 9.23 4.97
C ALA A 152 -28.49 8.92 4.27
N GLY A 153 -28.83 7.63 4.07
CA GLY A 153 -30.08 7.20 3.48
C GLY A 153 -30.12 7.21 1.95
N TYR A 154 -28.96 7.38 1.30
CA TYR A 154 -28.85 7.29 -0.16
C TYR A 154 -28.49 5.88 -0.61
N GLU A 155 -28.74 5.60 -1.90
CA GLU A 155 -28.24 4.38 -2.53
C GLU A 155 -26.69 4.42 -2.60
N GLY A 156 -26.05 3.36 -2.13
CA GLY A 156 -24.60 3.24 -2.19
C GLY A 156 -24.10 2.89 -3.60
N PHE A 157 -22.80 2.95 -3.80
CA PHE A 157 -22.17 2.58 -5.07
C PHE A 157 -22.25 1.09 -5.34
N THR A 158 -22.46 0.72 -6.60
CA THR A 158 -22.25 -0.65 -7.07
C THR A 158 -20.76 -0.96 -7.21
N MET A 159 -20.41 -2.26 -7.28
CA MET A 159 -19.01 -2.74 -7.33
C MET A 159 -18.15 -2.03 -8.39
N PHE A 160 -18.70 -1.78 -9.59
CA PHE A 160 -17.99 -1.22 -10.74
C PHE A 160 -18.42 0.20 -11.11
N GLU A 161 -19.25 0.83 -10.33
CA GLU A 161 -19.76 2.17 -10.66
C GLU A 161 -18.64 3.21 -10.67
N LEU A 162 -17.76 3.14 -9.70
CA LEU A 162 -16.56 3.96 -9.64
C LEU A 162 -15.64 3.74 -10.85
N GLY A 163 -15.67 2.54 -11.43
CA GLY A 163 -14.92 2.17 -12.63
C GLY A 163 -15.29 2.98 -13.86
N LYS A 164 -16.51 3.53 -13.94
CA LYS A 164 -16.93 4.37 -15.08
C LYS A 164 -16.02 5.58 -15.27
N VAL A 165 -15.52 6.14 -14.18
CA VAL A 165 -14.56 7.27 -14.20
C VAL A 165 -13.14 6.73 -13.93
N GLY A 166 -13.00 5.81 -12.98
CA GLY A 166 -11.72 5.28 -12.53
C GLY A 166 -10.88 4.65 -13.64
N ILE A 167 -11.49 3.94 -14.58
CA ILE A 167 -10.78 3.32 -15.71
C ILE A 167 -10.13 4.38 -16.63
N PHE A 168 -10.83 5.47 -16.94
CA PHE A 168 -10.26 6.54 -17.76
C PHE A 168 -9.08 7.21 -17.06
N VAL A 169 -9.21 7.48 -15.77
CA VAL A 169 -8.13 8.04 -14.95
C VAL A 169 -6.95 7.06 -14.86
N ALA A 170 -7.22 5.77 -14.67
CA ALA A 170 -6.18 4.75 -14.61
C ALA A 170 -5.42 4.62 -15.94
N ILE A 171 -6.11 4.60 -17.07
CA ILE A 171 -5.48 4.56 -18.39
C ILE A 171 -4.62 5.80 -18.61
N ALA A 172 -5.16 6.99 -18.37
CA ALA A 172 -4.42 8.24 -18.52
C ALA A 172 -3.17 8.27 -17.61
N GLY A 173 -3.32 7.87 -16.33
CA GLY A 173 -2.22 7.79 -15.38
C GLY A 173 -1.15 6.77 -15.76
N ILE A 174 -1.54 5.60 -16.24
CA ILE A 174 -0.60 4.57 -16.70
C ILE A 174 0.15 5.05 -17.95
N LEU A 175 -0.53 5.67 -18.92
CA LEU A 175 0.12 6.27 -20.09
C LEU A 175 1.11 7.36 -19.68
N TYR A 176 0.74 8.22 -18.74
CA TYR A 176 1.64 9.23 -18.19
C TYR A 176 2.88 8.59 -17.55
N LEU A 177 2.71 7.54 -16.75
CA LEU A 177 3.83 6.81 -16.17
C LEU A 177 4.74 6.19 -17.22
N PHE A 178 4.21 5.63 -18.29
CA PHE A 178 5.02 5.12 -19.40
C PHE A 178 5.83 6.21 -20.11
N ALA A 179 5.22 7.36 -20.34
CA ALA A 179 5.87 8.46 -21.06
C ALA A 179 6.97 9.13 -20.23
N PHE A 180 6.73 9.33 -18.94
CA PHE A 180 7.53 10.22 -18.11
C PHE A 180 8.38 9.51 -17.06
N SER A 181 8.03 8.29 -16.60
CA SER A 181 8.73 7.65 -15.47
C SER A 181 10.22 7.41 -15.76
N SER A 182 10.58 7.05 -17.01
CA SER A 182 11.98 6.80 -17.36
C SER A 182 12.83 8.08 -17.41
N ARG A 183 12.21 9.26 -17.62
CA ARG A 183 12.90 10.55 -17.72
C ARG A 183 12.94 11.30 -16.38
N LEU A 184 11.82 11.27 -15.64
CA LEU A 184 11.67 12.02 -14.39
C LEU A 184 12.32 11.32 -13.18
N LEU A 185 12.41 9.98 -13.21
CA LEU A 185 12.93 9.23 -12.07
C LEU A 185 14.45 9.08 -12.16
N PRO A 186 15.17 9.42 -11.08
CA PRO A 186 16.63 9.33 -11.05
C PRO A 186 17.10 7.89 -11.12
N ASP A 187 18.25 7.68 -11.75
CA ASP A 187 18.95 6.39 -11.81
C ASP A 187 19.73 6.14 -10.50
N VAL A 188 19.03 6.00 -9.39
CA VAL A 188 19.68 5.61 -8.12
C VAL A 188 19.93 4.10 -8.19
N ARG A 189 21.19 3.74 -8.44
CA ARG A 189 21.66 2.36 -8.29
C ARG A 189 21.86 2.06 -6.82
N THR A 190 21.42 0.91 -6.37
CA THR A 190 21.52 0.45 -4.97
C THR A 190 22.98 0.31 -4.50
N ASP A 191 23.95 0.33 -5.42
CA ASP A 191 25.37 0.31 -5.10
C ASP A 191 25.83 1.54 -4.28
N ALA A 192 25.08 2.66 -4.33
CA ALA A 192 25.38 3.86 -3.55
C ALA A 192 24.92 3.76 -2.08
N VAL A 193 23.99 2.86 -1.76
CA VAL A 193 23.44 2.69 -0.40
C VAL A 193 24.29 1.73 0.44
N LYS A 194 25.13 0.92 -0.19
CA LYS A 194 26.05 0.02 0.55
C LYS A 194 27.25 0.70 1.19
N LEU A 195 27.48 1.99 0.91
CA LEU A 195 28.59 2.73 1.49
C LEU A 195 28.27 3.33 2.88
N ASP A 196 26.99 3.32 3.29
CA ASP A 196 26.57 3.82 4.61
C ASP A 196 26.23 2.69 5.61
N GLU A 197 26.33 1.42 5.20
CA GLU A 197 26.36 0.29 6.14
C GLU A 197 27.83 0.08 6.51
N GLU A 198 28.26 0.70 7.61
CA GLU A 198 29.50 0.32 8.29
C GLU A 198 29.51 -1.18 8.53
N PRO A 199 30.65 -1.86 8.38
CA PRO A 199 30.75 -3.28 8.67
C PRO A 199 30.51 -3.46 10.17
N GLU A 200 29.28 -3.82 10.57
CA GLU A 200 29.06 -4.38 11.89
C GLU A 200 29.86 -5.69 11.97
N GLU A 201 30.89 -5.66 12.81
CA GLU A 201 31.68 -6.79 13.23
C GLU A 201 30.76 -7.99 13.52
N HIS A 202 31.18 -9.15 13.07
CA HIS A 202 30.62 -10.45 13.38
C HIS A 202 30.52 -10.66 14.88
N GLY A 203 29.36 -10.43 15.46
CA GLY A 203 29.03 -10.68 16.85
C GLY A 203 27.58 -10.28 17.12
N ASP A 204 26.71 -11.28 17.21
CA ASP A 204 25.35 -11.19 17.71
C ASP A 204 24.20 -10.99 16.71
N LEU A 205 23.98 -11.99 15.87
CA LEU A 205 22.71 -12.20 15.15
C LEU A 205 21.47 -12.31 16.06
N HIS A 206 21.67 -12.56 17.36
CA HIS A 206 20.58 -12.69 18.35
C HIS A 206 20.03 -11.34 18.86
N LEU A 207 20.87 -10.29 18.93
CA LEU A 207 20.45 -8.96 19.43
C LEU A 207 19.68 -8.15 18.40
N SER A 208 19.95 -8.35 17.12
CA SER A 208 19.25 -7.68 16.02
C SER A 208 17.77 -8.07 15.91
N LEU A 209 17.43 -9.32 16.15
CA LEU A 209 16.04 -9.81 16.13
C LEU A 209 15.21 -9.30 17.31
N ILE A 210 15.82 -9.07 18.46
CA ILE A 210 15.16 -8.54 19.66
C ILE A 210 14.80 -7.05 19.46
N HIS A 211 15.62 -6.31 18.71
CA HIS A 211 15.37 -4.87 18.45
C HIS A 211 14.24 -4.63 17.42
N ILE A 212 13.93 -5.61 16.57
CA ILE A 212 12.83 -5.53 15.58
C ILE A 212 11.48 -5.92 16.19
N SER A 213 11.48 -6.73 17.26
CA SER A 213 10.24 -7.26 17.86
C SER A 213 9.69 -6.46 19.03
N GLU A 214 10.43 -5.52 19.63
CA GLU A 214 9.95 -4.73 20.78
C GLU A 214 10.15 -3.20 20.66
N PRO A 215 9.43 -2.49 19.76
CA PRO A 215 9.39 -1.03 19.83
C PRO A 215 8.39 -0.48 20.86
N THR A 216 7.61 -1.33 21.54
CA THR A 216 6.48 -0.89 22.39
C THR A 216 6.77 -0.89 23.90
N ARG A 217 7.89 -1.41 24.36
CA ARG A 217 8.16 -1.54 25.80
C ARG A 217 8.87 -0.35 26.47
N ARG A 218 9.16 0.74 25.76
CA ARG A 218 9.84 1.92 26.33
C ARG A 218 8.97 3.18 26.48
N VAL A 219 7.65 3.04 26.51
CA VAL A 219 6.77 4.17 26.84
C VAL A 219 5.77 3.75 27.92
N VAL A 220 6.29 3.25 29.04
CA VAL A 220 5.59 3.25 30.31
C VAL A 220 6.64 3.46 31.41
N ILE A 221 7.01 4.67 31.61
CA ILE A 221 7.28 5.33 32.91
C ILE A 221 7.16 6.82 32.68
#